data_0e4b601cf40b46e3776fb490fabaa07b
#
_entry.id   0e4b601cf40b46e3776fb490fabaa07b
#
_cell.length_a   1.000
_cell.length_b   1.000
_cell.length_c   1.000
_cell.angle_alpha   90.00
_cell.angle_beta   90.00
_cell.angle_gamma   90.00
#
_symmetry.space_group_name_H-M   'P 1'
#
loop_
_entity.id
_entity.type
_entity.pdbx_description
1 polymer ?
#
loop_
_entity_poly.entity_id
_entity_poly.type
_entity_poly.pdbx_seq_one_letter_code
_entity_poly.pdbx_strand_id
1 'polypeptide(L)'
;MTRALERLSRLRQSLTRLRGEATRLLEVFLGRDPLARGTVYELRRKCGKPSCCCATEGQRHAVTVLSVSEEGRTRLRALPPGQIADLRVLTARYQRFRRARARLVKVHRQMVAVIDQLEAARRKER
;
A
#
# COMPACT_ATOMS: atom_id res chain seq x y z
N MET A 1 20.71 4.34 -38.03
CA MET A 1 20.64 5.16 -36.83
C MET A 1 21.81 4.88 -35.92
N THR A 2 22.32 5.88 -35.26
CA THR A 2 23.41 5.71 -34.29
C THR A 2 22.90 5.11 -32.98
N ARG A 3 23.77 4.46 -32.22
CA ARG A 3 23.45 3.93 -30.89
C ARG A 3 22.94 5.03 -29.94
N ALA A 4 23.47 6.25 -30.10
CA ALA A 4 23.05 7.39 -29.30
C ALA A 4 21.58 7.74 -29.51
N LEU A 5 21.10 7.72 -30.75
CA LEU A 5 19.68 7.99 -31.06
C LEU A 5 18.78 6.87 -30.58
N GLU A 6 19.22 5.62 -30.67
CA GLU A 6 18.46 4.47 -30.16
C GLU A 6 18.34 4.53 -28.63
N ARG A 7 19.42 4.89 -27.95
CA ARG A 7 19.42 5.07 -26.49
C ARG A 7 18.47 6.18 -26.10
N LEU A 8 18.53 7.31 -26.77
CA LEU A 8 17.65 8.45 -26.50
C LEU A 8 16.17 8.07 -26.67
N SER A 9 15.87 7.33 -27.76
CA SER A 9 14.51 6.84 -28.02
C SER A 9 14.01 5.93 -26.90
N ARG A 10 14.84 4.98 -26.43
CA ARG A 10 14.47 4.08 -25.34
C ARG A 10 14.22 4.84 -24.03
N LEU A 11 15.05 5.84 -23.72
CA LEU A 11 14.89 6.65 -22.51
C LEU A 11 13.58 7.43 -22.56
N ARG A 12 13.26 8.02 -23.70
CA ARG A 12 12.00 8.75 -23.88
C ARG A 12 10.78 7.84 -23.72
N GLN A 13 10.85 6.62 -24.27
CA GLN A 13 9.80 5.62 -24.11
C GLN A 13 9.65 5.19 -22.64
N SER A 14 10.75 4.99 -21.94
CA SER A 14 10.74 4.66 -20.51
C SER A 14 10.07 5.75 -19.69
N LEU A 15 10.40 7.01 -19.94
CA LEU A 15 9.80 8.13 -19.22
C LEU A 15 8.30 8.25 -19.50
N THR A 16 7.89 8.05 -20.74
CA THR A 16 6.48 8.06 -21.13
C THR A 16 5.70 6.95 -20.42
N ARG A 17 6.27 5.75 -20.32
CA ARG A 17 5.66 4.63 -19.61
C ARG A 17 5.53 4.94 -18.13
N LEU A 18 6.57 5.48 -17.51
CA LEU A 18 6.55 5.85 -16.08
C LEU A 18 5.52 6.97 -15.83
N ARG A 19 5.41 7.94 -16.72
CA ARG A 19 4.38 8.98 -16.63
C ARG A 19 2.98 8.38 -16.64
N GLY A 20 2.73 7.42 -17.52
CA GLY A 20 1.44 6.73 -17.57
C GLY A 20 1.14 5.97 -16.28
N GLU A 21 2.13 5.28 -15.70
CA GLU A 21 1.97 4.60 -14.41
C GLU A 21 1.67 5.60 -13.29
N ALA A 22 2.42 6.70 -13.23
CA ALA A 22 2.18 7.75 -12.24
C ALA A 22 0.77 8.32 -12.35
N THR A 23 0.28 8.56 -13.56
CA THR A 23 -1.08 9.06 -13.79
C THR A 23 -2.12 8.09 -13.25
N ARG A 24 -1.95 6.78 -13.49
CA ARG A 24 -2.88 5.77 -12.97
C ARG A 24 -2.85 5.69 -11.44
N LEU A 25 -1.67 5.82 -10.84
CA LEU A 25 -1.53 5.83 -9.38
C LEU A 25 -2.21 7.05 -8.76
N LEU A 26 -2.10 8.21 -9.40
CA LEU A 26 -2.71 9.44 -8.90
C LEU A 26 -4.24 9.33 -8.80
N GLU A 27 -4.87 8.55 -9.66
CA GLU A 27 -6.32 8.31 -9.60
C GLU A 27 -6.75 7.74 -8.25
N VAL A 28 -5.91 6.90 -7.63
CA VAL A 28 -6.20 6.32 -6.30
C VAL A 28 -6.36 7.42 -5.25
N PHE A 29 -5.51 8.46 -5.32
CA PHE A 29 -5.51 9.54 -4.32
C PHE A 29 -6.61 10.58 -4.54
N LEU A 30 -7.11 10.69 -5.77
CA LEU A 30 -8.16 11.63 -6.13
C LEU A 30 -9.55 11.10 -5.80
N GLY A 31 -9.68 9.85 -5.39
CA GLY A 31 -10.95 9.28 -4.95
C GLY A 31 -11.49 9.97 -3.71
N ARG A 32 -12.81 9.90 -3.52
CA ARG A 32 -13.51 10.54 -2.39
C ARG A 32 -13.95 9.55 -1.33
N ASP A 33 -13.79 8.26 -1.58
CA ASP A 33 -14.25 7.24 -0.66
C ASP A 33 -13.47 7.29 0.66
N PRO A 34 -14.15 7.15 1.81
CA PRO A 34 -13.49 7.21 3.09
C PRO A 34 -12.54 6.03 3.28
N LEU A 35 -11.53 6.25 4.12
CA LEU A 35 -10.50 5.28 4.47
C LEU A 35 -10.51 5.07 5.98
N ALA A 36 -10.12 3.88 6.43
CA ALA A 36 -9.83 3.65 7.84
C ALA A 36 -8.44 3.02 7.97
N ARG A 37 -7.62 3.59 8.83
CA ARG A 37 -6.29 3.05 9.14
C ARG A 37 -6.43 1.72 9.87
N GLY A 38 -5.55 0.79 9.55
CA GLY A 38 -5.45 -0.45 10.27
C GLY A 38 -5.73 -1.67 9.42
N THR A 39 -5.77 -2.82 10.09
CA THR A 39 -6.01 -4.12 9.50
C THR A 39 -7.06 -4.86 10.30
N VAL A 40 -8.05 -5.41 9.62
CA VAL A 40 -9.09 -6.24 10.24
C VAL A 40 -8.69 -7.71 10.05
N TYR A 41 -8.60 -8.44 11.15
CA TYR A 41 -8.31 -9.87 11.08
C TYR A 41 -8.93 -10.62 12.25
N GLU A 42 -9.02 -11.94 12.12
CA GLU A 42 -9.53 -12.81 13.14
C GLU A 42 -8.40 -13.24 14.07
N LEU A 43 -8.58 -12.99 15.35
CA LEU A 43 -7.66 -13.39 16.41
C LEU A 43 -8.27 -14.53 17.19
N ARG A 44 -7.55 -15.63 17.31
CA ARG A 44 -7.96 -16.79 18.11
C ARG A 44 -7.14 -16.86 19.39
N ARG A 45 -7.81 -16.78 20.52
CA ARG A 45 -7.16 -16.80 21.82
C ARG A 45 -8.07 -17.40 22.88
N LYS A 46 -7.46 -17.87 23.99
CA LYS A 46 -8.22 -18.28 25.18
C LYS A 46 -8.86 -17.06 25.83
N CYS A 47 -10.11 -17.21 26.25
CA CYS A 47 -10.87 -16.08 26.81
C CYS A 47 -10.50 -15.75 28.25
N GLY A 48 -9.72 -16.57 28.91
CA GLY A 48 -9.32 -16.36 30.32
C GLY A 48 -10.35 -16.78 31.36
N LYS A 49 -11.52 -17.26 30.94
CA LYS A 49 -12.55 -17.75 31.87
C LYS A 49 -12.28 -19.22 32.19
N PRO A 50 -12.06 -19.61 33.46
CA PRO A 50 -11.73 -21.01 33.80
C PRO A 50 -12.84 -22.00 33.45
N SER A 51 -14.10 -21.56 33.49
CA SER A 51 -15.28 -22.39 33.16
C SER A 51 -15.55 -22.53 31.69
N CYS A 52 -14.80 -21.84 30.82
CA CYS A 52 -15.02 -21.89 29.39
C CYS A 52 -14.39 -23.15 28.78
N CYS A 53 -15.02 -23.71 27.75
CA CYS A 53 -14.49 -24.89 27.03
C CYS A 53 -13.11 -24.66 26.42
N CYS A 54 -12.73 -23.43 26.09
CA CYS A 54 -11.41 -23.11 25.53
C CYS A 54 -10.29 -23.38 26.55
N ALA A 55 -10.58 -23.32 27.85
CA ALA A 55 -9.59 -23.59 28.90
C ALA A 55 -9.34 -25.09 29.08
N THR A 56 -10.35 -25.94 28.85
CA THR A 56 -10.30 -27.39 29.08
C THR A 56 -10.04 -28.22 27.84
N GLU A 57 -10.55 -27.78 26.68
CA GLU A 57 -10.48 -28.52 25.42
C GLU A 57 -9.42 -28.00 24.46
N GLY A 58 -8.67 -26.96 24.84
CA GLY A 58 -7.65 -26.36 23.98
C GLY A 58 -8.20 -25.54 22.81
N GLN A 59 -9.52 -25.44 22.70
CA GLN A 59 -10.17 -24.59 21.69
C GLN A 59 -10.01 -23.13 22.06
N ARG A 60 -9.73 -22.29 21.06
CA ARG A 60 -9.58 -20.84 21.26
C ARG A 60 -10.78 -20.10 20.69
N HIS A 61 -11.17 -19.05 21.38
CA HIS A 61 -12.22 -18.16 20.88
C HIS A 61 -11.69 -17.33 19.71
N ALA A 62 -12.50 -17.28 18.65
CA ALA A 62 -12.28 -16.38 17.55
C ALA A 62 -12.89 -15.02 17.85
N VAL A 63 -12.13 -13.97 17.69
CA VAL A 63 -12.60 -12.60 17.79
C VAL A 63 -12.04 -11.80 16.62
N THR A 64 -12.89 -11.02 15.95
CA THR A 64 -12.44 -10.12 14.90
C THR A 64 -11.97 -8.82 15.51
N VAL A 65 -10.78 -8.39 15.16
CA VAL A 65 -10.14 -7.20 15.72
C VAL A 65 -9.72 -6.24 14.63
N LEU A 66 -9.70 -4.96 14.99
CA LEU A 66 -9.01 -3.92 14.23
C LEU A 66 -7.66 -3.67 14.88
N SER A 67 -6.60 -3.85 14.14
CA SER A 67 -5.23 -3.55 14.56
C SER A 67 -4.81 -2.22 13.96
N VAL A 68 -4.44 -1.26 14.79
CA VAL A 68 -3.95 0.05 14.36
C VAL A 68 -2.61 0.32 15.02
N SER A 69 -1.64 0.76 14.24
CA SER A 69 -0.34 1.17 14.74
C SER A 69 -0.36 2.68 15.00
N GLU A 70 -0.12 3.08 16.25
CA GLU A 70 -0.08 4.48 16.68
C GLU A 70 1.15 4.71 17.55
N GLU A 71 1.96 5.71 17.20
CA GLU A 71 3.13 6.12 17.98
C GLU A 71 4.08 4.96 18.30
N GLY A 72 4.29 4.06 17.32
CA GLY A 72 5.15 2.89 17.49
C GLY A 72 4.52 1.74 18.28
N ARG A 73 3.26 1.85 18.67
CA ARG A 73 2.52 0.83 19.40
C ARG A 73 1.37 0.28 18.56
N THR A 74 1.15 -1.02 18.65
CA THR A 74 -0.01 -1.66 18.04
C THR A 74 -1.14 -1.73 19.04
N ARG A 75 -2.30 -1.20 18.66
CA ARG A 75 -3.52 -1.27 19.47
C ARG A 75 -4.51 -2.18 18.77
N LEU A 76 -5.10 -3.09 19.55
CA LEU A 76 -6.12 -4.00 19.08
C LEU A 76 -7.47 -3.61 19.69
N ARG A 77 -8.50 -3.56 18.86
CA ARG A 77 -9.88 -3.30 19.31
C ARG A 77 -10.77 -4.40 18.76
N ALA A 78 -11.48 -5.10 19.66
CA ALA A 78 -12.48 -6.07 19.24
C ALA A 78 -13.64 -5.36 18.53
N LEU A 79 -14.10 -5.94 17.43
CA LEU A 79 -15.14 -5.33 16.61
C LEU A 79 -16.49 -6.01 16.86
N PRO A 80 -17.56 -5.22 17.09
CA PRO A 80 -18.91 -5.75 17.07
C PRO A 80 -19.25 -6.30 15.68
N PRO A 81 -20.06 -7.37 15.57
CA PRO A 81 -20.37 -7.97 14.26
C PRO A 81 -20.91 -6.99 13.22
N GLY A 82 -21.68 -5.98 13.66
CA GLY A 82 -22.24 -4.98 12.75
C GLY A 82 -21.24 -4.01 12.14
N GLN A 83 -20.00 -3.95 12.64
CA GLN A 83 -18.96 -3.05 12.13
C GLN A 83 -17.93 -3.75 11.25
N ILE A 84 -17.91 -5.08 11.23
CA ILE A 84 -16.85 -5.85 10.57
C ILE A 84 -16.82 -5.60 9.06
N ALA A 85 -17.97 -5.72 8.40
CA ALA A 85 -18.05 -5.57 6.95
C ALA A 85 -17.60 -4.18 6.49
N ASP A 86 -18.09 -3.14 7.16
CA ASP A 86 -17.75 -1.76 6.82
C ASP A 86 -16.25 -1.48 7.03
N LEU A 87 -15.70 -1.92 8.15
CA LEU A 87 -14.29 -1.70 8.44
C LEU A 87 -13.37 -2.51 7.53
N ARG A 88 -13.79 -3.69 7.08
CA ARG A 88 -13.03 -4.44 6.06
C ARG A 88 -12.92 -3.64 4.76
N VAL A 89 -13.99 -3.01 4.32
CA VAL A 89 -13.99 -2.17 3.12
C VAL A 89 -13.10 -0.95 3.31
N LEU A 90 -13.27 -0.24 4.43
CA LEU A 90 -12.50 0.98 4.70
C LEU A 90 -11.01 0.73 4.86
N THR A 91 -10.64 -0.36 5.55
CA THR A 91 -9.22 -0.72 5.73
C THR A 91 -8.60 -1.25 4.45
N ALA A 92 -9.36 -1.96 3.61
CA ALA A 92 -8.88 -2.40 2.30
C ALA A 92 -8.56 -1.20 1.41
N ARG A 93 -9.42 -0.17 1.41
CA ARG A 93 -9.16 1.09 0.70
C ARG A 93 -7.91 1.78 1.22
N TYR A 94 -7.73 1.82 2.53
CA TYR A 94 -6.53 2.40 3.15
C TYR A 94 -5.27 1.66 2.71
N GLN A 95 -5.28 0.33 2.74
CA GLN A 95 -4.14 -0.48 2.30
C GLN A 95 -3.80 -0.22 0.83
N ARG A 96 -4.82 -0.15 -0.02
CA ARG A 96 -4.64 0.18 -1.44
C ARG A 96 -4.01 1.56 -1.62
N PHE A 97 -4.50 2.55 -0.86
CA PHE A 97 -3.96 3.91 -0.86
C PHE A 97 -2.48 3.93 -0.48
N ARG A 98 -2.13 3.23 0.60
CA ARG A 98 -0.74 3.16 1.08
C ARG A 98 0.18 2.44 0.10
N ARG A 99 -0.29 1.34 -0.51
CA ARG A 99 0.48 0.64 -1.55
C ARG A 99 0.71 1.52 -2.78
N ALA A 100 -0.31 2.23 -3.20
CA ALA A 100 -0.19 3.16 -4.32
C ALA A 100 0.81 4.28 -4.03
N ARG A 101 0.80 4.81 -2.80
CA ARG A 101 1.77 5.83 -2.39
C ARG A 101 3.20 5.31 -2.42
N ALA A 102 3.42 4.12 -1.88
CA ALA A 102 4.75 3.50 -1.90
C ALA A 102 5.23 3.26 -3.35
N ARG A 103 4.33 2.81 -4.22
CA ARG A 103 4.66 2.60 -5.64
C ARG A 103 4.95 3.93 -6.34
N LEU A 104 4.20 4.99 -6.05
CA LEU A 104 4.44 6.31 -6.62
C LEU A 104 5.82 6.85 -6.27
N VAL A 105 6.27 6.65 -5.03
CA VAL A 105 7.64 7.03 -4.61
C VAL A 105 8.68 6.32 -5.49
N LYS A 106 8.51 5.02 -5.74
CA LYS A 106 9.42 4.26 -6.62
C LYS A 106 9.39 4.78 -8.05
N VAL A 107 8.19 5.03 -8.58
CA VAL A 107 8.02 5.56 -9.94
C VAL A 107 8.70 6.91 -10.08
N HIS A 108 8.52 7.81 -9.12
CA HIS A 108 9.18 9.11 -9.14
C HIS A 108 10.71 8.99 -9.13
N ARG A 109 11.26 8.09 -8.34
CA ARG A 109 12.70 7.84 -8.32
C ARG A 109 13.20 7.32 -9.67
N GLN A 110 12.45 6.43 -10.29
CA GLN A 110 12.76 5.92 -11.62
C GLN A 110 12.67 7.02 -12.68
N MET A 111 11.67 7.88 -12.59
CA MET A 111 11.53 9.04 -13.48
C MET A 111 12.73 9.96 -13.38
N VAL A 112 13.17 10.30 -12.17
CA VAL A 112 14.33 11.15 -11.94
C VAL A 112 15.58 10.49 -12.52
N ALA A 113 15.78 9.18 -12.32
CA ALA A 113 16.92 8.45 -12.87
C ALA A 113 16.93 8.51 -14.41
N VAL A 114 15.76 8.33 -15.04
CA VAL A 114 15.65 8.43 -16.50
C VAL A 114 15.91 9.86 -16.98
N ILE A 115 15.40 10.86 -16.27
CA ILE A 115 15.64 12.28 -16.58
C ILE A 115 17.14 12.60 -16.55
N ASP A 116 17.85 12.10 -15.55
CA ASP A 116 19.29 12.29 -15.46
C ASP A 116 20.04 11.64 -16.63
N GLN A 117 19.59 10.46 -17.05
CA GLN A 117 20.14 9.79 -18.22
C GLN A 117 19.80 10.54 -19.52
N LEU A 118 18.60 11.10 -19.62
CA LEU A 118 18.20 11.94 -20.76
C LEU A 118 19.08 13.19 -20.84
N GLU A 119 19.33 13.84 -19.70
CA GLU A 119 20.20 15.00 -19.65
C GLU A 119 21.60 14.64 -20.14
N ALA A 120 22.18 13.55 -19.62
CA ALA A 120 23.50 13.09 -20.03
C ALA A 120 23.55 12.74 -21.53
N ALA A 121 22.50 12.09 -22.06
CA ALA A 121 22.43 11.71 -23.46
C ALA A 121 22.27 12.90 -24.42
N ARG A 122 21.67 13.99 -23.93
CA ARG A 122 21.42 15.20 -24.74
C ARG A 122 22.53 16.26 -24.59
N ARG A 123 23.37 16.09 -23.60
CA ARG A 123 24.44 17.04 -23.31
C ARG A 123 25.48 17.01 -24.44
N LYS A 124 25.82 18.18 -24.99
CA LYS A 124 26.91 18.30 -25.94
C LYS A 124 28.18 18.67 -25.17
N GLU A 125 29.21 17.88 -25.34
CA GLU A 125 30.52 18.22 -24.81
C GLU A 125 31.17 19.29 -25.69
N ARG A 126 31.78 20.27 -25.05
CA ARG A 126 32.51 21.34 -25.74
C ARG A 126 34.00 21.19 -25.49
#